data_1a1c445d0a417c189bb16d177f45c9da
#
_entry.id   1a1c445d0a417c189bb16d177f45c9da
#
_cell.length_a   1.000
_cell.length_b   1.000
_cell.length_c   1.000
_cell.angle_alpha   90.00
_cell.angle_beta   90.00
_cell.angle_gamma   90.00
#
_symmetry.space_group_name_H-M   'P 1'
#
loop_
_entity.id
_entity.type
_entity.pdbx_description
1 polymer ?
#
loop_
_entity_poly.entity_id
_entity_poly.type
_entity_poly.pdbx_seq_one_letter_code
_entity_poly.pdbx_strand_id
1 'polypeptide(L)'
;MSTDVSAPPDKRLIGRGTVALLGFAVVGALVAVSLGFYGKAHTPTGRPLALIVGFTSLTPMKAWLATAAVVLAVFQMVSALWMYGRLPVKRKPPAVLSQLHRWSGAVAFVATLPVAYHCLWSLGFSTFDTRTALHSLFGCAFYGAFTTKMLALRANKMPSWALPISGGLLFALLIGAWATAAVWYFTQSGVPLR
;
A
#
# COMPACT_ATOMS: atom_id res chain seq x y z
N MET A 1 15.10 45.36 13.42
CA MET A 1 14.30 44.22 13.83
C MET A 1 13.22 44.05 12.75
N SER A 2 13.56 43.32 11.67
CA SER A 2 12.71 43.14 10.50
C SER A 2 11.82 41.91 10.77
N THR A 3 10.54 42.13 10.94
CA THR A 3 9.53 41.04 11.02
C THR A 3 9.26 40.59 9.60
N ASP A 4 9.92 39.49 9.19
CA ASP A 4 9.62 38.81 7.94
C ASP A 4 8.27 38.11 8.09
N VAL A 5 7.21 38.82 7.74
CA VAL A 5 5.85 38.27 7.66
C VAL A 5 5.82 37.42 6.38
N SER A 6 6.02 36.13 6.52
CA SER A 6 5.86 35.17 5.42
C SER A 6 4.48 35.36 4.78
N ALA A 7 4.48 35.74 3.50
CA ALA A 7 3.26 35.92 2.73
C ALA A 7 2.38 34.65 2.77
N PRO A 8 1.04 34.75 2.89
CA PRO A 8 0.17 33.58 2.89
C PRO A 8 0.32 32.79 1.59
N PRO A 9 0.25 31.44 1.63
CA PRO A 9 0.44 30.61 0.46
C PRO A 9 -0.56 31.00 -0.65
N ASP A 10 -0.03 31.16 -1.86
CA ASP A 10 -0.84 31.55 -3.02
C ASP A 10 -1.93 30.51 -3.30
N LYS A 11 -3.20 30.92 -3.18
CA LYS A 11 -4.40 30.09 -3.38
C LYS A 11 -4.40 29.41 -4.77
N ARG A 12 -3.80 30.02 -5.79
CA ARG A 12 -3.69 29.45 -7.14
C ARG A 12 -2.75 28.24 -7.18
N LEU A 13 -1.68 28.24 -6.39
CA LEU A 13 -0.74 27.12 -6.30
C LEU A 13 -1.33 25.93 -5.58
N ILE A 14 -2.15 26.18 -4.54
CA ILE A 14 -2.88 25.10 -3.83
C ILE A 14 -3.90 24.45 -4.77
N GLY A 15 -4.61 25.25 -5.58
CA GLY A 15 -5.55 24.71 -6.57
C GLY A 15 -4.89 23.79 -7.61
N ARG A 16 -3.72 24.18 -8.13
CA ARG A 16 -2.96 23.35 -9.09
C ARG A 16 -2.49 22.04 -8.50
N GLY A 17 -2.01 22.04 -7.26
CA GLY A 17 -1.61 20.80 -6.57
C GLY A 17 -2.78 19.84 -6.34
N THR A 18 -3.95 20.36 -6.02
CA THR A 18 -5.17 19.56 -5.84
C THR A 18 -5.64 18.95 -7.17
N VAL A 19 -5.63 19.73 -8.26
CA VAL A 19 -5.97 19.21 -9.60
C VAL A 19 -5.00 18.11 -10.04
N ALA A 20 -3.69 18.30 -9.81
CA ALA A 20 -2.70 17.27 -10.09
C ALA A 20 -2.96 15.98 -9.28
N LEU A 21 -3.30 16.12 -7.98
CA LEU A 21 -3.64 14.97 -7.13
C LEU A 21 -4.87 14.22 -7.63
N LEU A 22 -5.91 14.93 -8.07
CA LEU A 22 -7.07 14.29 -8.70
C LEU A 22 -6.69 13.53 -9.97
N GLY A 23 -5.84 14.10 -10.83
CA GLY A 23 -5.30 13.41 -11.99
C GLY A 23 -4.54 12.12 -11.61
N PHE A 24 -3.70 12.17 -10.57
CA PHE A 24 -3.01 10.99 -10.06
C PHE A 24 -3.96 9.96 -9.45
N ALA A 25 -5.02 10.40 -8.78
CA ALA A 25 -6.05 9.51 -8.27
C ALA A 25 -6.81 8.80 -9.39
N VAL A 26 -7.09 9.49 -10.51
CA VAL A 26 -7.68 8.87 -11.72
C VAL A 26 -6.72 7.81 -12.29
N VAL A 27 -5.43 8.12 -12.41
CA VAL A 27 -4.44 7.12 -12.88
C VAL A 27 -4.39 5.92 -11.94
N GLY A 28 -4.38 6.14 -10.62
CA GLY A 28 -4.43 5.06 -9.64
C GLY A 28 -5.71 4.23 -9.74
N ALA A 29 -6.86 4.88 -9.92
CA ALA A 29 -8.14 4.19 -10.11
C ALA A 29 -8.13 3.33 -11.39
N LEU A 30 -7.56 3.84 -12.49
CA LEU A 30 -7.39 3.08 -13.72
C LEU A 30 -6.51 1.84 -13.51
N VAL A 31 -5.41 1.96 -12.75
CA VAL A 31 -4.58 0.80 -12.38
C VAL A 31 -5.39 -0.22 -11.59
N ALA A 32 -6.13 0.21 -10.55
CA ALA A 32 -6.95 -0.70 -9.75
C ALA A 32 -8.01 -1.42 -10.59
N VAL A 33 -8.73 -0.69 -11.44
CA VAL A 33 -9.76 -1.23 -12.33
C VAL A 33 -9.15 -2.18 -13.37
N SER A 34 -8.00 -1.82 -13.96
CA SER A 34 -7.31 -2.68 -14.93
C SER A 34 -6.86 -4.00 -14.31
N LEU A 35 -6.34 -3.98 -13.08
CA LEU A 35 -5.97 -5.20 -12.36
C LEU A 35 -7.21 -6.05 -12.04
N GLY A 36 -8.30 -5.43 -11.58
CA GLY A 36 -9.56 -6.11 -11.30
C GLY A 36 -10.17 -6.70 -12.57
N PHE A 37 -10.20 -5.95 -13.66
CA PHE A 37 -10.69 -6.41 -14.96
C PHE A 37 -9.83 -7.57 -15.50
N TYR A 38 -8.50 -7.43 -15.46
CA TYR A 38 -7.59 -8.50 -15.87
C TYR A 38 -7.84 -9.78 -15.05
N GLY A 39 -7.87 -9.67 -13.71
CA GLY A 39 -8.13 -10.83 -12.84
C GLY A 39 -9.51 -11.45 -13.04
N LYS A 40 -10.52 -10.69 -13.52
CA LYS A 40 -11.86 -11.21 -13.82
C LYS A 40 -11.96 -11.82 -15.22
N ALA A 41 -11.31 -11.20 -16.21
CA ALA A 41 -11.34 -11.64 -17.61
C ALA A 41 -10.37 -12.79 -17.90
N HIS A 42 -9.28 -12.88 -17.14
CA HIS A 42 -8.27 -13.92 -17.28
C HIS A 42 -8.79 -15.27 -16.74
N THR A 43 -8.62 -16.33 -17.51
CA THR A 43 -8.93 -17.69 -17.05
C THR A 43 -7.87 -18.10 -16.01
N PRO A 44 -8.25 -18.37 -14.76
CA PRO A 44 -7.32 -18.77 -13.73
C PRO A 44 -6.54 -20.02 -14.14
N THR A 45 -5.22 -19.98 -14.05
CA THR A 45 -4.38 -21.11 -14.45
C THR A 45 -4.41 -22.24 -13.43
N GLY A 46 -4.74 -21.95 -12.17
CA GLY A 46 -4.65 -22.87 -11.04
C GLY A 46 -3.22 -23.35 -10.76
N ARG A 47 -2.25 -22.94 -11.57
CA ARG A 47 -0.86 -23.40 -11.46
C ARG A 47 -0.12 -22.61 -10.38
N PRO A 48 0.61 -23.27 -9.49
CA PRO A 48 1.46 -22.61 -8.53
C PRO A 48 2.60 -21.87 -9.24
N LEU A 49 3.01 -20.74 -8.66
CA LEU A 49 4.27 -20.10 -8.99
C LEU A 49 5.43 -21.04 -8.65
N ALA A 50 6.44 -21.10 -9.51
CA ALA A 50 7.66 -21.86 -9.23
C ALA A 50 8.44 -21.30 -8.03
N LEU A 51 8.25 -20.01 -7.70
CA LEU A 51 8.95 -19.33 -6.62
C LEU A 51 8.15 -19.41 -5.31
N ILE A 52 8.49 -20.33 -4.44
CA ILE A 52 7.89 -20.51 -3.10
C ILE A 52 8.74 -19.91 -1.96
N VAL A 53 9.83 -19.23 -2.27
CA VAL A 53 10.68 -18.47 -1.31
C VAL A 53 10.96 -19.26 -0.01
N GLY A 54 11.32 -20.55 -0.12
CA GLY A 54 11.65 -21.41 1.02
C GLY A 54 10.45 -21.96 1.81
N PHE A 55 9.23 -21.75 1.35
CA PHE A 55 8.01 -22.34 1.94
C PHE A 55 7.66 -23.68 1.26
N THR A 56 6.91 -24.52 1.97
CA THR A 56 6.45 -25.82 1.43
C THR A 56 5.32 -25.68 0.42
N SER A 57 4.55 -24.58 0.50
CA SER A 57 3.46 -24.30 -0.43
C SER A 57 3.20 -22.79 -0.56
N LEU A 58 2.40 -22.42 -1.55
CA LEU A 58 2.09 -21.02 -1.88
C LEU A 58 1.23 -20.31 -0.85
N THR A 59 0.33 -21.02 -0.18
CA THR A 59 -0.59 -20.39 0.76
C THR A 59 0.12 -19.85 2.01
N PRO A 60 0.96 -20.62 2.72
CA PRO A 60 1.78 -20.08 3.80
C PRO A 60 2.72 -18.99 3.30
N MET A 61 3.38 -19.15 2.13
CA MET A 61 4.22 -18.10 1.57
C MET A 61 3.48 -16.77 1.43
N LYS A 62 2.29 -16.78 0.82
CA LYS A 62 1.49 -15.55 0.66
C LYS A 62 1.11 -14.93 2.01
N ALA A 63 0.67 -15.75 2.95
CA ALA A 63 0.27 -15.29 4.27
C ALA A 63 1.43 -14.64 5.02
N TRP A 64 2.62 -15.24 4.99
CA TRP A 64 3.81 -14.69 5.65
C TRP A 64 4.39 -13.48 4.95
N LEU A 65 4.45 -13.45 3.61
CA LEU A 65 4.89 -12.26 2.87
C LEU A 65 3.93 -11.07 3.10
N ALA A 66 2.63 -11.31 3.10
CA ALA A 66 1.65 -10.28 3.41
C ALA A 66 1.80 -9.79 4.86
N THR A 67 2.06 -10.68 5.81
CA THR A 67 2.31 -10.32 7.21
C THR A 67 3.60 -9.51 7.36
N ALA A 68 4.68 -9.90 6.69
CA ALA A 68 5.91 -9.12 6.67
C ALA A 68 5.70 -7.72 6.07
N ALA A 69 4.93 -7.61 4.98
CA ALA A 69 4.56 -6.33 4.39
C ALA A 69 3.76 -5.47 5.38
N VAL A 70 2.82 -6.05 6.14
CA VAL A 70 2.05 -5.34 7.18
C VAL A 70 2.96 -4.86 8.31
N VAL A 71 3.88 -5.68 8.82
CA VAL A 71 4.84 -5.28 9.85
C VAL A 71 5.67 -4.07 9.38
N LEU A 72 6.16 -4.11 8.15
CA LEU A 72 6.86 -2.98 7.55
C LEU A 72 5.96 -1.77 7.34
N ALA A 73 4.68 -1.97 7.01
CA ALA A 73 3.70 -0.89 6.88
C ALA A 73 3.36 -0.24 8.23
N VAL A 74 3.34 -0.99 9.33
CA VAL A 74 3.25 -0.43 10.69
C VAL A 74 4.47 0.45 10.97
N PHE A 75 5.68 -0.01 10.66
CA PHE A 75 6.88 0.83 10.76
C PHE A 75 6.76 2.09 9.88
N GLN A 76 6.23 1.98 8.67
CA GLN A 76 5.95 3.11 7.78
C GLN A 76 5.00 4.12 8.43
N MET A 77 3.93 3.67 9.06
CA MET A 77 2.97 4.52 9.75
C MET A 77 3.62 5.23 10.94
N VAL A 78 4.29 4.49 11.81
CA VAL A 78 4.94 5.03 13.01
C VAL A 78 6.04 6.03 12.65
N SER A 79 6.91 5.68 11.70
CA SER A 79 7.99 6.58 11.26
C SER A 79 7.45 7.84 10.59
N ALA A 80 6.38 7.75 9.80
CA ALA A 80 5.71 8.91 9.21
C ALA A 80 5.11 9.82 10.30
N LEU A 81 4.37 9.26 11.25
CA LEU A 81 3.79 10.02 12.37
C LEU A 81 4.88 10.74 13.18
N TRP A 82 6.03 10.10 13.38
CA TRP A 82 7.16 10.75 14.05
C TRP A 82 7.75 11.89 13.21
N MET A 83 8.01 11.68 11.93
CA MET A 83 8.53 12.72 11.04
C MET A 83 7.57 13.91 10.88
N TYR A 84 6.25 13.68 10.95
CA TYR A 84 5.23 14.73 10.94
C TYR A 84 4.96 15.36 12.32
N GLY A 85 5.71 14.95 13.39
CA GLY A 85 5.54 15.50 14.73
C GLY A 85 4.17 15.17 15.37
N ARG A 86 3.55 14.07 14.94
CA ARG A 86 2.24 13.61 15.46
C ARG A 86 2.37 12.64 16.63
N LEU A 87 3.58 12.16 16.93
CA LEU A 87 3.82 11.33 18.12
C LEU A 87 4.20 12.21 19.32
N PRO A 88 3.80 11.81 20.54
CA PRO A 88 4.16 12.53 21.77
C PRO A 88 5.62 12.29 22.16
N VAL A 89 6.53 12.34 21.20
CA VAL A 89 7.97 12.12 21.38
C VAL A 89 8.68 13.47 21.33
N LYS A 90 9.29 13.88 22.44
CA LYS A 90 10.01 15.17 22.55
C LYS A 90 11.29 15.24 21.70
N ARG A 91 11.85 14.09 21.29
CA ARG A 91 13.07 14.03 20.47
C ARG A 91 12.76 14.24 19.00
N LYS A 92 13.58 15.03 18.31
CA LYS A 92 13.52 15.15 16.86
C LYS A 92 13.83 13.80 16.18
N PRO A 93 13.16 13.46 15.08
CA PRO A 93 13.46 12.23 14.35
C PRO A 93 14.91 12.24 13.85
N PRO A 94 15.67 11.15 14.02
CA PRO A 94 17.03 11.06 13.53
C PRO A 94 17.07 11.09 12.00
N ALA A 95 18.14 11.65 11.42
CA ALA A 95 18.27 11.80 9.96
C ALA A 95 18.14 10.48 9.18
N VAL A 96 18.63 9.37 9.78
CA VAL A 96 18.53 8.03 9.21
C VAL A 96 17.10 7.53 9.07
N LEU A 97 16.15 8.05 9.86
CA LEU A 97 14.76 7.59 9.86
C LEU A 97 14.09 7.78 8.49
N SER A 98 14.40 8.87 7.79
CA SER A 98 13.84 9.12 6.45
C SER A 98 14.33 8.10 5.42
N GLN A 99 15.57 7.64 5.53
CA GLN A 99 16.10 6.57 4.68
C GLN A 99 15.49 5.22 5.03
N LEU A 100 15.41 4.88 6.33
CA LEU A 100 14.78 3.65 6.80
C LEU A 100 13.31 3.59 6.38
N HIS A 101 12.57 4.71 6.51
CA HIS A 101 11.20 4.81 6.02
C HIS A 101 11.12 4.52 4.52
N ARG A 102 12.00 5.09 3.71
CA ARG A 102 12.01 4.90 2.26
C ARG A 102 12.30 3.45 1.86
N TRP A 103 13.35 2.86 2.45
CA TRP A 103 13.74 1.49 2.16
C TRP A 103 12.74 0.45 2.66
N SER A 104 12.24 0.60 3.88
CA SER A 104 11.23 -0.33 4.41
C SER A 104 9.93 -0.28 3.60
N GLY A 105 9.55 0.90 3.08
CA GLY A 105 8.41 1.02 2.15
C GLY A 105 8.64 0.31 0.83
N ALA A 106 9.84 0.41 0.27
CA ALA A 106 10.20 -0.31 -0.96
C ALA A 106 10.19 -1.82 -0.73
N VAL A 107 10.78 -2.31 0.37
CA VAL A 107 10.79 -3.73 0.72
C VAL A 107 9.37 -4.25 0.97
N ALA A 108 8.54 -3.49 1.69
CA ALA A 108 7.13 -3.84 1.91
C ALA A 108 6.40 -4.02 0.58
N PHE A 109 6.56 -3.09 -0.35
CA PHE A 109 5.94 -3.17 -1.67
C PHE A 109 6.45 -4.39 -2.46
N VAL A 110 7.76 -4.60 -2.52
CA VAL A 110 8.36 -5.75 -3.23
C VAL A 110 7.85 -7.08 -2.66
N ALA A 111 7.68 -7.18 -1.32
CA ALA A 111 7.13 -8.38 -0.68
C ALA A 111 5.67 -8.66 -1.12
N THR A 112 4.91 -7.65 -1.53
CA THR A 112 3.53 -7.86 -2.04
C THR A 112 3.49 -8.37 -3.49
N LEU A 113 4.54 -8.18 -4.31
CA LEU A 113 4.52 -8.50 -5.73
C LEU A 113 4.32 -10.00 -6.02
N PRO A 114 5.04 -10.96 -5.38
CA PRO A 114 4.79 -12.38 -5.58
C PRO A 114 3.38 -12.79 -5.16
N VAL A 115 2.85 -12.17 -4.08
CA VAL A 115 1.49 -12.39 -3.59
C VAL A 115 0.46 -11.95 -4.63
N ALA A 116 0.59 -10.73 -5.15
CA ALA A 116 -0.32 -10.18 -6.16
C ALA A 116 -0.25 -10.95 -7.47
N TYR A 117 0.95 -11.27 -7.93
CA TYR A 117 1.12 -12.06 -9.15
C TYR A 117 0.37 -13.40 -9.05
N HIS A 118 0.57 -14.13 -7.95
CA HIS A 118 -0.14 -15.40 -7.75
C HIS A 118 -1.65 -15.21 -7.65
N CYS A 119 -2.11 -14.20 -6.90
CA CYS A 119 -3.54 -13.94 -6.75
C CYS A 119 -4.20 -13.58 -8.10
N LEU A 120 -3.57 -12.73 -8.90
CA LEU A 120 -4.14 -12.30 -10.18
C LEU A 120 -4.03 -13.37 -11.27
N TRP A 121 -2.85 -14.03 -11.39
CA TRP A 121 -2.59 -14.99 -12.45
C TRP A 121 -3.18 -16.37 -12.19
N SER A 122 -3.00 -16.91 -10.98
CA SER A 122 -3.42 -18.28 -10.67
C SER A 122 -4.85 -18.37 -10.18
N LEU A 123 -5.33 -17.37 -9.42
CA LEU A 123 -6.63 -17.39 -8.76
C LEU A 123 -7.66 -16.46 -9.41
N GLY A 124 -7.21 -15.37 -10.02
CA GLY A 124 -8.08 -14.36 -10.62
C GLY A 124 -8.83 -13.50 -9.61
N PHE A 125 -9.67 -12.59 -10.11
CA PHE A 125 -10.55 -11.76 -9.27
C PHE A 125 -11.79 -12.56 -8.90
N SER A 126 -11.95 -12.89 -7.64
CA SER A 126 -13.00 -13.79 -7.16
C SER A 126 -14.03 -13.08 -6.30
N THR A 127 -15.29 -13.47 -6.44
CA THR A 127 -16.46 -12.88 -5.76
C THR A 127 -17.43 -13.93 -5.23
N PHE A 128 -16.98 -15.17 -5.04
CA PHE A 128 -17.86 -16.26 -4.61
C PHE A 128 -18.35 -16.12 -3.17
N ASP A 129 -17.62 -15.39 -2.32
CA ASP A 129 -18.04 -14.98 -0.99
C ASP A 129 -17.61 -13.53 -0.70
N THR A 130 -18.25 -12.90 0.29
CA THR A 130 -17.99 -11.49 0.67
C THR A 130 -16.54 -11.26 1.06
N ARG A 131 -15.91 -12.16 1.82
CA ARG A 131 -14.53 -12.05 2.26
C ARG A 131 -13.56 -12.02 1.08
N THR A 132 -13.75 -12.94 0.13
CA THR A 132 -12.91 -13.04 -1.08
C THR A 132 -13.13 -11.86 -2.01
N ALA A 133 -14.38 -11.38 -2.14
CA ALA A 133 -14.68 -10.16 -2.89
C ALA A 133 -13.98 -8.93 -2.29
N LEU A 134 -14.04 -8.77 -0.97
CA LEU A 134 -13.34 -7.69 -0.27
C LEU A 134 -11.81 -7.82 -0.41
N HIS A 135 -11.26 -9.04 -0.30
CA HIS A 135 -9.83 -9.28 -0.53
C HIS A 135 -9.40 -8.84 -1.93
N SER A 136 -10.14 -9.23 -2.96
CA SER A 136 -9.87 -8.87 -4.35
C SER A 136 -9.94 -7.36 -4.56
N LEU A 137 -10.95 -6.70 -3.97
CA LEU A 137 -11.12 -5.25 -4.04
C LEU A 137 -9.98 -4.50 -3.34
N PHE A 138 -9.66 -4.86 -2.09
CA PHE A 138 -8.57 -4.24 -1.33
C PHE A 138 -7.22 -4.42 -2.01
N GLY A 139 -6.96 -5.61 -2.56
CA GLY A 139 -5.73 -5.90 -3.29
C GLY A 139 -5.56 -5.00 -4.53
N CYS A 140 -6.57 -4.91 -5.39
CA CYS A 140 -6.53 -4.04 -6.56
C CYS A 140 -6.43 -2.55 -6.17
N ALA A 141 -7.23 -2.11 -5.19
CA ALA A 141 -7.23 -0.73 -4.70
C ALA A 141 -5.88 -0.35 -4.06
N PHE A 142 -5.19 -1.29 -3.39
CA PHE A 142 -3.86 -1.08 -2.83
C PHE A 142 -2.85 -0.65 -3.90
N TYR A 143 -2.79 -1.33 -5.04
CA TYR A 143 -1.89 -0.98 -6.14
C TYR A 143 -2.26 0.34 -6.81
N GLY A 144 -3.55 0.64 -6.92
CA GLY A 144 -4.03 1.95 -7.38
C GLY A 144 -3.63 3.09 -6.44
N ALA A 145 -3.84 2.92 -5.13
CA ALA A 145 -3.43 3.90 -4.12
C ALA A 145 -1.91 4.06 -4.07
N PHE A 146 -1.14 2.97 -4.24
CA PHE A 146 0.31 3.03 -4.33
C PHE A 146 0.75 3.88 -5.54
N THR A 147 0.16 3.66 -6.70
CA THR A 147 0.43 4.45 -7.92
C THR A 147 0.14 5.93 -7.68
N THR A 148 -1.02 6.27 -7.12
CA THR A 148 -1.38 7.64 -6.75
C THR A 148 -0.34 8.28 -5.84
N LYS A 149 0.06 7.58 -4.77
CA LYS A 149 1.06 8.06 -3.81
C LYS A 149 2.42 8.28 -4.47
N MET A 150 2.88 7.36 -5.33
CA MET A 150 4.18 7.47 -5.99
C MET A 150 4.22 8.63 -6.99
N LEU A 151 3.12 8.91 -7.69
CA LEU A 151 3.01 10.08 -8.55
C LEU A 151 2.99 11.38 -7.73
N ALA A 152 2.23 11.40 -6.62
CA ALA A 152 2.18 12.56 -5.72
C ALA A 152 3.55 12.87 -5.08
N LEU A 153 4.35 11.86 -4.76
CA LEU A 153 5.71 12.04 -4.21
C LEU A 153 6.68 12.68 -5.22
N ARG A 154 6.46 12.49 -6.52
CA ARG A 154 7.30 13.05 -7.59
C ARG A 154 6.85 14.43 -8.05
N ALA A 155 5.64 14.83 -7.70
CA ALA A 155 5.08 16.10 -8.13
C ALA A 155 5.53 17.24 -7.21
N ASN A 156 5.80 18.39 -7.82
CA ASN A 156 6.12 19.62 -7.08
C ASN A 156 4.84 20.26 -6.55
N LYS A 157 4.90 20.85 -5.35
CA LYS A 157 3.83 21.67 -4.77
C LYS A 157 2.51 20.90 -4.47
N MET A 158 2.63 19.69 -3.92
CA MET A 158 1.47 18.96 -3.41
C MET A 158 0.93 19.61 -2.12
N PRO A 159 -0.40 19.56 -1.88
CA PRO A 159 -0.97 19.95 -0.60
C PRO A 159 -0.35 19.13 0.55
N SER A 160 -0.11 19.76 1.69
CA SER A 160 0.54 19.11 2.85
C SER A 160 -0.20 17.89 3.38
N TRP A 161 -1.53 17.82 3.19
CA TRP A 161 -2.37 16.69 3.58
C TRP A 161 -2.33 15.50 2.59
N ALA A 162 -1.89 15.71 1.35
CA ALA A 162 -1.98 14.71 0.28
C ALA A 162 -1.19 13.42 0.60
N LEU A 163 0.06 13.57 1.05
CA LEU A 163 0.92 12.42 1.38
C LEU A 163 0.46 11.68 2.65
N PRO A 164 0.10 12.36 3.77
CA PRO A 164 -0.48 11.69 4.91
C PRO A 164 -1.75 10.90 4.60
N ILE A 165 -2.70 11.49 3.84
CA ILE A 165 -3.95 10.81 3.48
C ILE A 165 -3.68 9.62 2.56
N SER A 166 -2.87 9.79 1.51
CA SER A 166 -2.55 8.68 0.60
C SER A 166 -1.76 7.56 1.31
N GLY A 167 -0.91 7.90 2.29
CA GLY A 167 -0.22 6.92 3.13
C GLY A 167 -1.17 6.16 4.05
N GLY A 168 -2.10 6.85 4.70
CA GLY A 168 -3.13 6.24 5.54
C GLY A 168 -4.07 5.33 4.75
N LEU A 169 -4.51 5.77 3.57
CA LEU A 169 -5.33 4.95 2.68
C LEU A 169 -4.59 3.68 2.25
N LEU A 170 -3.33 3.81 1.83
CA LEU A 170 -2.52 2.68 1.43
C LEU A 170 -2.35 1.66 2.57
N PHE A 171 -2.12 2.16 3.80
CA PHE A 171 -2.05 1.33 4.99
C PHE A 171 -3.37 0.59 5.25
N ALA A 172 -4.51 1.29 5.22
CA ALA A 172 -5.82 0.70 5.45
C ALA A 172 -6.16 -0.39 4.43
N LEU A 173 -5.85 -0.16 3.15
CA LEU A 173 -6.08 -1.14 2.08
C LEU A 173 -5.20 -2.39 2.25
N LEU A 174 -3.94 -2.22 2.65
CA LEU A 174 -3.06 -3.36 2.94
C LEU A 174 -3.55 -4.17 4.14
N ILE A 175 -3.99 -3.50 5.22
CA ILE A 175 -4.58 -4.16 6.39
C ILE A 175 -5.85 -4.92 5.99
N GLY A 176 -6.73 -4.31 5.19
CA GLY A 176 -7.94 -4.96 4.69
C GLY A 176 -7.65 -6.21 3.86
N ALA A 177 -6.69 -6.13 2.94
CA ALA A 177 -6.25 -7.28 2.14
C ALA A 177 -5.62 -8.38 3.01
N TRP A 178 -4.78 -8.03 3.97
CA TRP A 178 -4.15 -8.96 4.90
C TRP A 178 -5.17 -9.64 5.83
N ALA A 179 -6.09 -8.87 6.41
CA ALA A 179 -7.11 -9.41 7.33
C ALA A 179 -8.05 -10.40 6.62
N THR A 180 -8.44 -10.11 5.38
CA THR A 180 -9.34 -10.95 4.59
C THR A 180 -8.68 -12.20 4.00
N ALA A 181 -7.35 -12.31 4.02
CA ALA A 181 -6.61 -13.46 3.50
C ALA A 181 -5.71 -14.11 4.53
N ALA A 182 -4.65 -13.44 4.99
CA ALA A 182 -3.65 -14.05 5.85
C ALA A 182 -4.19 -14.35 7.25
N VAL A 183 -4.91 -13.42 7.87
CA VAL A 183 -5.53 -13.65 9.20
C VAL A 183 -6.54 -14.79 9.12
N TRP A 184 -7.41 -14.76 8.11
CA TRP A 184 -8.35 -15.85 7.89
C TRP A 184 -7.64 -17.19 7.72
N TYR A 185 -6.56 -17.24 6.94
CA TYR A 185 -5.77 -18.45 6.76
C TYR A 185 -5.20 -18.96 8.09
N PHE A 186 -4.58 -18.10 8.89
CA PHE A 186 -4.02 -18.48 10.17
C PHE A 186 -5.07 -18.94 11.19
N THR A 187 -6.30 -18.40 11.12
CA THR A 187 -7.40 -18.86 11.99
C THR A 187 -7.94 -20.22 11.60
N GLN A 188 -7.85 -20.61 10.31
CA GLN A 188 -8.31 -21.91 9.84
C GLN A 188 -7.26 -23.01 9.93
N SER A 189 -6.00 -22.68 9.68
CA SER A 189 -4.91 -23.66 9.52
C SER A 189 -3.89 -23.63 10.64
N GLY A 190 -4.09 -22.77 11.68
CA GLY A 190 -3.04 -22.46 12.64
C GLY A 190 -1.95 -21.59 12.01
N VAL A 191 -0.81 -21.43 12.70
CA VAL A 191 0.32 -20.62 12.23
C VAL A 191 1.45 -21.55 11.76
N PRO A 192 1.40 -22.06 10.51
CA PRO A 192 2.45 -22.93 10.00
C PRO A 192 3.72 -22.10 9.79
N LEU A 193 4.85 -22.59 10.30
CA LEU A 193 6.14 -21.93 10.14
C LEU A 193 6.82 -22.26 8.79
N ARG A 194 6.30 -23.27 8.08
CA ARG A 194 6.78 -23.71 6.76
C ARG A 194 5.65 -24.18 5.86
#